data_0154903eac0e95919f90396b81e67d05
#
_entry.id   0154903eac0e95919f90396b81e67d05
#
_cell.length_a   1.000
_cell.length_b   1.000
_cell.length_c   1.000
_cell.angle_alpha   90.00
_cell.angle_beta   90.00
_cell.angle_gamma   90.00
#
_symmetry.space_group_name_H-M   'P 1'
#
loop_
_entity.id
_entity.type
_entity.pdbx_description
1 polymer ?
#
loop_
_entity_poly.entity_id
_entity_poly.type
_entity_poly.pdbx_seq_one_letter_code
_entity_poly.pdbx_strand_id
1 'polypeptide(L)'
;MDGISGEDLLLGLYQIQKRAAEAPWALKEHDLPKGYWRRVINPDEGSEAFCIIITDRYVIGVKTGRVIFLDKKTKKRLDPIMGFHHLVTGDVKSDGSELVVLENGKHFHVISLETFEVIKTVLLPRSFMAMDVYCTYSDDGKILTVPVSKYDYDKRQYVYLRCEYETKDYTLISKTEITRDEVDHWTDSKEE
;
A
#
# COMPACT_ATOMS: atom_id res chain seq x y z
N MET A 1 -8.93 23.54 -12.88
CA MET A 1 -8.44 22.70 -11.76
C MET A 1 -7.95 23.68 -10.72
N ASP A 2 -8.79 23.93 -9.73
CA ASP A 2 -8.47 24.88 -8.68
C ASP A 2 -7.45 24.21 -7.74
N GLY A 3 -6.21 24.67 -7.82
CA GLY A 3 -5.15 24.24 -6.91
C GLY A 3 -5.51 24.62 -5.48
N ILE A 4 -5.34 23.69 -4.55
CA ILE A 4 -5.47 24.01 -3.12
C ILE A 4 -4.43 25.06 -2.79
N SER A 5 -4.87 26.16 -2.21
CA SER A 5 -3.98 27.24 -1.78
C SER A 5 -3.04 26.76 -0.66
N GLY A 6 -1.87 27.39 -0.55
CA GLY A 6 -0.96 27.09 0.57
C GLY A 6 -1.62 27.32 1.94
N GLU A 7 -2.60 28.21 2.02
CA GLU A 7 -3.39 28.48 3.22
C GLU A 7 -4.30 27.28 3.57
N ASP A 8 -4.94 26.66 2.59
CA ASP A 8 -5.78 25.46 2.81
C ASP A 8 -4.93 24.28 3.31
N LEU A 9 -3.69 24.17 2.83
CA LEU A 9 -2.74 23.15 3.27
C LEU A 9 -2.29 23.39 4.72
N LEU A 10 -1.99 24.63 5.07
CA LEU A 10 -1.64 25.03 6.44
C LEU A 10 -2.81 24.87 7.40
N LEU A 11 -4.02 25.25 6.97
CA LEU A 11 -5.23 25.07 7.77
C LEU A 11 -5.53 23.60 8.00
N GLY A 12 -5.36 22.77 6.98
CA GLY A 12 -5.49 21.32 7.08
C GLY A 12 -4.47 20.71 8.04
N LEU A 13 -3.20 21.09 7.94
CA LEU A 13 -2.14 20.66 8.87
C LEU A 13 -2.43 21.10 10.31
N TYR A 14 -2.90 22.32 10.50
CA TYR A 14 -3.29 22.83 11.81
C TYR A 14 -4.46 22.04 12.40
N GLN A 15 -5.48 21.74 11.60
CA GLN A 15 -6.63 20.96 12.05
C GLN A 15 -6.23 19.53 12.42
N ILE A 16 -5.30 18.91 11.68
CA ILE A 16 -4.74 17.59 12.04
C ILE A 16 -3.96 17.68 13.35
N GLN A 17 -3.09 18.67 13.49
CA GLN A 17 -2.32 18.84 14.71
C GLN A 17 -3.25 19.01 15.93
N LYS A 18 -4.33 19.79 15.77
CA LYS A 18 -5.32 19.99 16.82
C LYS A 18 -6.07 18.71 17.15
N ARG A 19 -6.62 18.00 16.14
CA ARG A 19 -7.33 16.72 16.34
C ARG A 19 -6.41 15.61 16.84
N ALA A 20 -5.16 15.56 16.37
CA ALA A 20 -4.19 14.60 16.86
C ALA A 20 -3.72 14.85 18.30
N ALA A 21 -3.81 16.09 18.78
CA ALA A 21 -3.60 16.42 20.19
C ALA A 21 -4.77 15.98 21.08
N GLU A 22 -6.01 16.03 20.53
CA GLU A 22 -7.23 15.67 21.24
C GLU A 22 -7.53 14.15 21.19
N ALA A 23 -7.24 13.50 20.05
CA ALA A 23 -7.46 12.04 19.87
C ALA A 23 -6.61 11.49 18.71
N PRO A 24 -5.31 11.22 18.92
CA PRO A 24 -4.38 10.92 17.84
C PRO A 24 -4.70 9.65 17.02
N TRP A 25 -5.54 8.76 17.52
CA TRP A 25 -6.00 7.52 16.86
C TRP A 25 -7.35 7.67 16.12
N ALA A 26 -8.04 8.80 16.25
CA ALA A 26 -9.38 8.97 15.69
C ALA A 26 -9.41 9.50 14.26
N LEU A 27 -8.26 9.85 13.68
CA LEU A 27 -8.17 10.35 12.31
C LEU A 27 -8.20 9.19 11.33
N LYS A 28 -9.37 8.93 10.79
CA LYS A 28 -9.56 8.03 9.64
C LYS A 28 -9.51 8.84 8.35
N GLU A 29 -9.12 8.21 7.25
CA GLU A 29 -9.01 8.89 5.96
C GLU A 29 -10.34 9.54 5.52
N HIS A 30 -11.48 8.89 5.82
CA HIS A 30 -12.81 9.41 5.50
C HIS A 30 -13.21 10.65 6.29
N ASP A 31 -12.53 10.96 7.41
CA ASP A 31 -12.76 12.19 8.20
C ASP A 31 -12.07 13.42 7.59
N LEU A 32 -11.35 13.23 6.49
CA LEU A 32 -10.54 14.24 5.84
C LEU A 32 -10.97 14.43 4.38
N PRO A 33 -10.69 15.60 3.77
CA PRO A 33 -10.94 15.77 2.36
C PRO A 33 -10.27 14.68 1.52
N LYS A 34 -11.00 14.15 0.53
CA LYS A 34 -10.50 13.12 -0.38
C LYS A 34 -9.09 13.46 -0.92
N GLY A 35 -8.17 12.52 -0.81
CA GLY A 35 -6.78 12.71 -1.25
C GLY A 35 -5.92 13.56 -0.30
N TYR A 36 -6.42 13.92 0.88
CA TYR A 36 -5.70 14.74 1.85
C TYR A 36 -4.35 14.13 2.26
N TRP A 37 -4.34 12.85 2.65
CA TRP A 37 -3.11 12.16 3.05
C TRP A 37 -2.08 12.09 1.93
N ARG A 38 -2.52 11.92 0.68
CA ARG A 38 -1.63 11.93 -0.49
C ARG A 38 -0.85 13.22 -0.60
N ARG A 39 -1.51 14.36 -0.31
CA ARG A 39 -0.87 15.68 -0.32
C ARG A 39 0.04 15.90 0.87
N VAL A 40 -0.35 15.45 2.06
CA VAL A 40 0.49 15.55 3.28
C VAL A 40 1.77 14.73 3.13
N ILE A 41 1.67 13.55 2.55
CA ILE A 41 2.83 12.68 2.32
C ILE A 41 3.76 13.25 1.23
N ASN A 42 3.19 13.98 0.26
CA ASN A 42 3.90 14.45 -0.91
C ASN A 42 3.60 15.91 -1.26
N PRO A 43 3.84 16.87 -0.36
CA PRO A 43 3.45 18.26 -0.59
C PRO A 43 4.19 18.91 -1.77
N ASP A 44 5.44 18.49 -2.04
CA ASP A 44 6.36 19.24 -2.91
C ASP A 44 6.66 18.56 -4.26
N GLU A 45 6.15 17.38 -4.56
CA GLU A 45 6.66 16.57 -5.66
C GLU A 45 5.74 16.41 -6.87
N GLY A 46 4.58 17.03 -6.88
CA GLY A 46 3.65 17.02 -8.04
C GLY A 46 3.10 15.65 -8.44
N SER A 47 3.56 14.56 -7.84
CA SER A 47 3.07 13.20 -8.07
C SER A 47 2.49 12.63 -6.79
N GLU A 48 1.28 12.10 -6.88
CA GLU A 48 0.58 11.48 -5.77
C GLU A 48 1.16 10.10 -5.43
N ALA A 49 1.01 9.66 -4.18
CA ALA A 49 1.20 8.27 -3.81
C ALA A 49 0.07 7.43 -4.45
N PHE A 50 0.40 6.26 -4.96
CA PHE A 50 -0.58 5.34 -5.55
C PHE A 50 -1.45 4.70 -4.48
N CYS A 51 -0.86 4.35 -3.34
CA CYS A 51 -1.54 3.75 -2.22
C CYS A 51 -1.16 4.49 -0.94
N ILE A 52 -2.15 4.75 -0.09
CA ILE A 52 -1.96 5.31 1.26
C ILE A 52 -2.45 4.29 2.27
N ILE A 53 -1.58 3.96 3.22
CA ILE A 53 -1.89 3.05 4.31
C ILE A 53 -1.80 3.83 5.62
N ILE A 54 -2.84 3.74 6.44
CA ILE A 54 -2.91 4.44 7.72
C ILE A 54 -2.89 3.40 8.84
N THR A 55 -1.81 3.44 9.63
CA THR A 55 -1.68 2.61 10.84
C THR A 55 -1.82 3.47 12.09
N ASP A 56 -1.80 2.86 13.25
CA ASP A 56 -1.82 3.61 14.53
C ASP A 56 -0.65 4.59 14.63
N ARG A 57 0.51 4.22 14.13
CA ARG A 57 1.74 5.01 14.27
C ARG A 57 2.08 5.81 13.02
N TYR A 58 1.88 5.27 11.83
CA TYR A 58 2.36 5.84 10.58
C TYR A 58 1.24 6.13 9.59
N VAL A 59 1.46 7.16 8.79
CA VAL A 59 0.84 7.27 7.46
C VAL A 59 1.91 6.90 6.44
N ILE A 60 1.63 5.92 5.61
CA ILE A 60 2.58 5.32 4.68
C ILE A 60 2.12 5.62 3.27
N GLY A 61 2.97 6.23 2.47
CA GLY A 61 2.73 6.48 1.06
C GLY A 61 3.55 5.55 0.20
N VAL A 62 2.89 4.73 -0.61
CA VAL A 62 3.51 3.86 -1.60
C VAL A 62 3.46 4.57 -2.95
N LYS A 63 4.61 4.77 -3.58
CA LYS A 63 4.71 5.42 -4.89
C LYS A 63 5.87 4.87 -5.71
N THR A 64 5.93 5.26 -6.98
CA THR A 64 7.01 4.86 -7.88
C THR A 64 8.37 5.09 -7.23
N GLY A 65 9.16 4.03 -7.14
CA GLY A 65 10.55 4.05 -6.68
C GLY A 65 10.76 4.13 -5.18
N ARG A 66 9.72 4.38 -4.36
CA ARG A 66 9.92 4.62 -2.92
C ARG A 66 8.68 4.40 -2.06
N VAL A 67 8.95 4.17 -0.77
CA VAL A 67 7.96 4.20 0.31
C VAL A 67 8.28 5.35 1.26
N ILE A 68 7.29 6.15 1.60
CA ILE A 68 7.39 7.34 2.43
C ILE A 68 6.62 7.11 3.72
N PHE A 69 7.17 7.53 4.84
CA PHE A 69 6.54 7.41 6.15
C PHE A 69 6.38 8.77 6.81
N LEU A 70 5.20 9.03 7.35
CA LEU A 70 4.94 10.12 8.28
C LEU A 70 4.62 9.52 9.65
N ASP A 71 5.46 9.77 10.64
CA ASP A 71 5.21 9.37 12.02
C ASP A 71 4.13 10.29 12.63
N LYS A 72 2.98 9.71 12.98
CA LYS A 72 1.82 10.44 13.50
C LYS A 72 2.08 11.09 14.87
N LYS A 73 2.97 10.50 15.66
CA LYS A 73 3.32 11.00 17.01
C LYS A 73 4.23 12.20 16.93
N THR A 74 5.30 12.10 16.15
CA THR A 74 6.30 13.18 16.04
C THR A 74 5.96 14.22 14.99
N LYS A 75 5.01 13.92 14.10
CA LYS A 75 4.64 14.73 12.92
C LYS A 75 5.79 14.93 11.93
N LYS A 76 6.78 14.05 11.96
CA LYS A 76 7.95 14.12 11.06
C LYS A 76 7.90 13.04 10.01
N ARG A 77 8.31 13.41 8.83
CA ARG A 77 8.64 12.42 7.78
C ARG A 77 9.93 11.72 8.16
N LEU A 78 9.96 10.42 7.96
CA LEU A 78 11.17 9.62 8.04
C LEU A 78 11.86 9.61 6.67
N ASP A 79 13.11 9.17 6.65
CA ASP A 79 13.82 8.97 5.41
C ASP A 79 13.09 7.92 4.56
N PRO A 80 12.85 8.19 3.27
CA PRO A 80 12.14 7.26 2.41
C PRO A 80 12.97 6.02 2.12
N ILE A 81 12.32 4.88 2.03
CA ILE A 81 12.95 3.66 1.53
C ILE A 81 12.93 3.72 0.01
N MET A 82 14.10 3.71 -0.59
CA MET A 82 14.33 3.86 -2.03
C MET A 82 14.73 2.53 -2.68
N GLY A 83 14.81 2.50 -4.01
CA GLY A 83 15.40 1.39 -4.76
C GLY A 83 14.39 0.44 -5.39
N PHE A 84 13.12 0.81 -5.37
CA PHE A 84 12.07 0.09 -6.10
C PHE A 84 11.91 0.64 -7.52
N HIS A 85 11.33 -0.15 -8.43
CA HIS A 85 10.97 0.35 -9.75
C HIS A 85 9.63 1.08 -9.70
N HIS A 86 8.52 0.34 -9.76
CA HIS A 86 7.19 0.90 -9.83
C HIS A 86 6.28 0.20 -8.84
N LEU A 87 6.25 0.71 -7.62
CA LEU A 87 5.33 0.21 -6.60
C LEU A 87 3.91 0.66 -6.92
N VAL A 88 2.95 -0.23 -6.73
CA VAL A 88 1.54 0.01 -7.05
C VAL A 88 0.65 -0.02 -5.81
N THR A 89 0.90 -0.93 -4.90
CA THR A 89 0.08 -1.10 -3.69
C THR A 89 0.90 -1.68 -2.55
N GLY A 90 0.29 -1.78 -1.39
CA GLY A 90 0.88 -2.41 -0.21
C GLY A 90 -0.17 -2.67 0.86
N ASP A 91 0.24 -3.42 1.88
CA ASP A 91 -0.56 -3.66 3.08
C ASP A 91 0.34 -3.85 4.30
N VAL A 92 -0.19 -3.56 5.48
CA VAL A 92 0.52 -3.73 6.75
C VAL A 92 -0.06 -4.92 7.50
N LYS A 93 0.83 -5.79 7.96
CA LYS A 93 0.47 -6.94 8.79
C LYS A 93 -0.27 -6.50 10.04
N SER A 94 -1.24 -7.28 10.49
CA SER A 94 -2.14 -6.92 11.60
C SER A 94 -1.43 -6.58 12.91
N ASP A 95 -0.24 -7.15 13.15
CA ASP A 95 0.59 -6.85 14.32
C ASP A 95 1.46 -5.58 14.15
N GLY A 96 1.40 -4.93 13.00
CA GLY A 96 2.16 -3.73 12.69
C GLY A 96 3.67 -3.94 12.47
N SER A 97 4.14 -5.19 12.39
CA SER A 97 5.57 -5.50 12.29
C SER A 97 6.15 -5.35 10.90
N GLU A 98 5.33 -5.58 9.87
CA GLU A 98 5.77 -5.68 8.48
C GLU A 98 4.83 -4.94 7.53
N LEU A 99 5.43 -4.33 6.51
CA LEU A 99 4.75 -3.76 5.36
C LEU A 99 5.11 -4.58 4.13
N VAL A 100 4.13 -5.10 3.41
CA VAL A 100 4.35 -5.59 2.06
C VAL A 100 4.11 -4.48 1.05
N VAL A 101 4.95 -4.40 0.03
CA VAL A 101 4.74 -3.53 -1.14
C VAL A 101 4.85 -4.33 -2.42
N LEU A 102 3.89 -4.14 -3.31
CA LEU A 102 3.79 -4.84 -4.57
C LEU A 102 4.39 -3.99 -5.69
N GLU A 103 5.34 -4.56 -6.41
CA GLU A 103 5.96 -3.91 -7.56
C GLU A 103 5.24 -4.32 -8.85
N ASN A 104 4.93 -3.35 -9.69
CA ASN A 104 4.38 -3.62 -11.04
C ASN A 104 5.42 -4.39 -11.86
N GLY A 105 5.33 -5.72 -11.82
CA GLY A 105 6.32 -6.61 -12.38
C GLY A 105 6.27 -7.99 -11.76
N LYS A 106 7.41 -8.48 -11.30
CA LYS A 106 7.60 -9.88 -10.91
C LYS A 106 7.91 -10.08 -9.43
N HIS A 107 7.81 -9.04 -8.62
CA HIS A 107 8.22 -9.08 -7.23
C HIS A 107 7.21 -8.42 -6.31
N PHE A 108 7.23 -8.85 -5.06
CA PHE A 108 6.83 -8.03 -3.94
C PHE A 108 7.96 -7.97 -2.91
N HIS A 109 7.97 -6.93 -2.10
CA HIS A 109 8.97 -6.71 -1.08
C HIS A 109 8.31 -6.66 0.29
N VAL A 110 8.97 -7.21 1.29
CA VAL A 110 8.56 -7.14 2.69
C VAL A 110 9.54 -6.23 3.41
N ILE A 111 9.02 -5.25 4.10
CA ILE A 111 9.75 -4.22 4.82
C ILE A 111 9.45 -4.37 6.31
N SER A 112 10.48 -4.43 7.14
CA SER A 112 10.33 -4.34 8.59
C SER A 112 9.94 -2.93 9.00
N LEU A 113 8.84 -2.77 9.74
CA LEU A 113 8.44 -1.49 10.31
C LEU A 113 9.16 -1.14 11.62
N GLU A 114 10.03 -2.02 12.10
CA GLU A 114 10.95 -1.75 13.20
C GLU A 114 12.26 -1.12 12.70
N THR A 115 12.88 -1.73 11.67
CA THR A 115 14.18 -1.29 11.15
C THR A 115 14.09 -0.41 9.92
N PHE A 116 12.94 -0.36 9.24
CA PHE A 116 12.72 0.32 7.95
C PHE A 116 13.63 -0.22 6.82
N GLU A 117 13.90 -1.52 6.86
CA GLU A 117 14.71 -2.20 5.85
C GLU A 117 13.87 -3.23 5.10
N VAL A 118 14.22 -3.46 3.83
CA VAL A 118 13.67 -4.58 3.05
C VAL A 118 14.25 -5.86 3.59
N ILE A 119 13.42 -6.68 4.25
CA ILE A 119 13.84 -7.96 4.85
C ILE A 119 13.64 -9.15 3.90
N LYS A 120 12.78 -9.00 2.90
CA LYS A 120 12.52 -10.05 1.91
C LYS A 120 12.10 -9.46 0.57
N THR A 121 12.57 -10.08 -0.51
CA THR A 121 12.06 -9.87 -1.87
C THR A 121 11.63 -11.22 -2.42
N VAL A 122 10.39 -11.32 -2.87
CA VAL A 122 9.77 -12.56 -3.32
C VAL A 122 9.40 -12.46 -4.79
N LEU A 123 9.80 -13.48 -5.56
CA LEU A 123 9.42 -13.62 -6.96
C LEU A 123 7.98 -14.14 -7.06
N LEU A 124 7.19 -13.50 -7.90
CA LEU A 124 5.87 -13.98 -8.28
C LEU A 124 5.99 -15.25 -9.16
N PRO A 125 4.91 -16.04 -9.29
CA PRO A 125 4.93 -17.22 -10.13
C PRO A 125 5.38 -16.92 -11.57
N ARG A 126 6.13 -17.82 -12.17
CA ARG A 126 6.69 -17.63 -13.52
C ARG A 126 5.61 -17.23 -14.53
N SER A 127 5.92 -16.23 -15.33
CA SER A 127 5.05 -15.64 -16.37
C SER A 127 3.87 -14.83 -15.85
N PHE A 128 3.67 -14.70 -14.56
CA PHE A 128 2.68 -13.81 -13.96
C PHE A 128 3.33 -12.49 -13.54
N MET A 129 2.51 -11.46 -13.54
CA MET A 129 2.88 -10.11 -13.10
C MET A 129 1.91 -9.66 -12.01
N ALA A 130 2.38 -8.83 -11.12
CA ALA A 130 1.53 -8.14 -10.17
C ALA A 130 0.44 -7.36 -10.90
N MET A 131 -0.74 -7.36 -10.32
CA MET A 131 -1.84 -6.52 -10.77
C MET A 131 -1.83 -5.20 -10.01
N ASP A 132 -2.41 -4.18 -10.63
CA ASP A 132 -2.66 -2.88 -9.99
C ASP A 132 -3.91 -2.94 -9.10
N VAL A 133 -3.90 -3.89 -8.17
CA VAL A 133 -4.95 -4.13 -7.18
C VAL A 133 -4.30 -4.47 -5.84
N TYR A 134 -5.07 -4.37 -4.77
CA TYR A 134 -4.56 -4.55 -3.42
C TYR A 134 -4.04 -5.98 -3.16
N CYS A 135 -2.83 -6.09 -2.60
CA CYS A 135 -2.42 -7.26 -1.84
C CYS A 135 -2.92 -7.12 -0.40
N THR A 136 -3.17 -8.23 0.29
CA THR A 136 -3.75 -8.16 1.63
C THR A 136 -3.19 -9.24 2.55
N TYR A 137 -2.88 -8.86 3.79
CA TYR A 137 -2.70 -9.81 4.86
C TYR A 137 -4.05 -10.32 5.38
N SER A 138 -4.08 -11.58 5.83
CA SER A 138 -5.19 -12.10 6.63
C SER A 138 -5.23 -11.40 8.01
N ASP A 139 -6.40 -11.40 8.66
CA ASP A 139 -6.59 -10.76 9.97
C ASP A 139 -5.63 -11.28 11.05
N ASP A 140 -5.27 -12.56 10.99
CA ASP A 140 -4.29 -13.17 11.89
C ASP A 140 -2.84 -12.98 11.44
N GLY A 141 -2.61 -12.28 10.32
CA GLY A 141 -1.29 -11.97 9.77
C GLY A 141 -0.52 -13.16 9.23
N LYS A 142 -1.11 -14.36 9.11
CA LYS A 142 -0.38 -15.58 8.71
C LYS A 142 -0.34 -15.81 7.21
N ILE A 143 -1.26 -15.24 6.47
CA ILE A 143 -1.36 -15.38 5.02
C ILE A 143 -1.27 -14.00 4.38
N LEU A 144 -0.46 -13.91 3.34
CA LEU A 144 -0.45 -12.78 2.41
C LEU A 144 -1.09 -13.23 1.10
N THR A 145 -2.12 -12.54 0.68
CA THR A 145 -2.78 -12.76 -0.61
C THR A 145 -2.31 -11.74 -1.64
N VAL A 146 -1.83 -12.22 -2.78
CA VAL A 146 -1.32 -11.39 -3.88
C VAL A 146 -2.04 -11.76 -5.17
N PRO A 147 -2.83 -10.87 -5.77
CA PRO A 147 -3.42 -11.09 -7.07
C PRO A 147 -2.38 -10.88 -8.18
N VAL A 148 -2.37 -11.79 -9.14
CA VAL A 148 -1.46 -11.75 -10.28
C VAL A 148 -2.19 -12.07 -11.58
N SER A 149 -1.66 -11.59 -12.69
CA SER A 149 -2.21 -11.89 -14.02
C SER A 149 -1.13 -12.25 -15.03
N LYS A 150 -1.54 -12.95 -16.06
CA LYS A 150 -0.75 -13.13 -17.28
C LYS A 150 -1.68 -13.06 -18.50
N TYR A 151 -1.16 -12.68 -19.65
CA TYR A 151 -1.86 -12.82 -20.91
C TYR A 151 -1.63 -14.24 -21.45
N ASP A 152 -2.73 -14.96 -21.70
CA ASP A 152 -2.73 -16.28 -22.36
C ASP A 152 -2.90 -16.07 -23.86
N TYR A 153 -1.84 -16.28 -24.63
CA TYR A 153 -1.83 -16.06 -26.07
C TYR A 153 -2.69 -17.09 -26.84
N ASP A 154 -2.83 -18.31 -26.30
CA ASP A 154 -3.65 -19.35 -26.92
C ASP A 154 -5.14 -19.06 -26.78
N LYS A 155 -5.54 -18.60 -25.60
CA LYS A 155 -6.91 -18.21 -25.29
C LYS A 155 -7.22 -16.77 -25.69
N ARG A 156 -6.21 -15.96 -26.02
CA ARG A 156 -6.30 -14.51 -26.31
C ARG A 156 -7.00 -13.71 -25.20
N GLN A 157 -6.73 -14.05 -23.93
CA GLN A 157 -7.31 -13.40 -22.76
C GLN A 157 -6.35 -13.36 -21.59
N TYR A 158 -6.66 -12.53 -20.59
CA TYR A 158 -5.95 -12.55 -19.31
C TYR A 158 -6.44 -13.72 -18.46
N VAL A 159 -5.50 -14.37 -17.78
CA VAL A 159 -5.74 -15.34 -16.70
C VAL A 159 -5.31 -14.68 -15.40
N TYR A 160 -6.17 -14.76 -14.41
CA TYR A 160 -5.95 -14.17 -13.10
C TYR A 160 -5.79 -15.27 -12.05
N LEU A 161 -4.83 -15.09 -11.14
CA LEU A 161 -4.65 -15.97 -10.00
C LEU A 161 -4.65 -15.18 -8.72
N ARG A 162 -5.28 -15.74 -7.70
CA ARG A 162 -5.08 -15.41 -6.31
C ARG A 162 -3.96 -16.30 -5.79
N CYS A 163 -2.82 -15.70 -5.46
CA CYS A 163 -1.67 -16.37 -4.87
C CYS A 163 -1.64 -16.12 -3.37
N GLU A 164 -1.51 -17.18 -2.58
CA GLU A 164 -1.44 -17.11 -1.12
C GLU A 164 -0.05 -17.54 -0.65
N TYR A 165 0.55 -16.75 0.22
CA TYR A 165 1.87 -16.97 0.79
C TYR A 165 1.76 -17.09 2.30
N GLU A 166 2.41 -18.09 2.88
CA GLU A 166 2.60 -18.18 4.34
C GLU A 166 3.60 -17.11 4.78
N THR A 167 3.22 -16.24 5.74
CA THR A 167 4.02 -15.07 6.10
C THR A 167 5.26 -15.37 6.93
N LYS A 168 5.38 -16.59 7.46
CA LYS A 168 6.54 -17.01 8.22
C LYS A 168 7.85 -16.91 7.41
N ASP A 169 7.79 -17.27 6.15
CA ASP A 169 8.93 -17.24 5.23
C ASP A 169 8.56 -16.76 3.82
N TYR A 170 7.31 -16.34 3.62
CA TYR A 170 6.75 -15.93 2.34
C TYR A 170 6.82 -17.02 1.27
N THR A 171 6.62 -18.26 1.66
CA THR A 171 6.50 -19.39 0.75
C THR A 171 5.10 -19.43 0.13
N LEU A 172 5.05 -19.60 -1.19
CA LEU A 172 3.79 -19.76 -1.92
C LEU A 172 3.13 -21.09 -1.55
N ILE A 173 1.93 -21.04 -0.99
CA ILE A 173 1.17 -22.21 -0.53
C ILE A 173 -0.04 -22.54 -1.41
N SER A 174 -0.59 -21.54 -2.10
CA SER A 174 -1.80 -21.71 -2.92
C SER A 174 -1.78 -20.82 -4.17
N LYS A 175 -2.36 -21.33 -5.26
CA LYS A 175 -2.67 -20.60 -6.49
C LYS A 175 -4.05 -21.00 -6.97
N THR A 176 -4.99 -20.10 -6.90
CA THR A 176 -6.38 -20.32 -7.33
C THR A 176 -6.70 -19.42 -8.52
N GLU A 177 -7.20 -19.99 -9.62
CA GLU A 177 -7.70 -19.20 -10.73
C GLU A 177 -8.97 -18.47 -10.30
N ILE A 178 -9.04 -17.18 -10.61
CA ILE A 178 -10.15 -16.30 -10.28
C ILE A 178 -10.64 -15.58 -11.54
N THR A 179 -11.87 -15.13 -11.50
CA THR A 179 -12.48 -14.36 -12.60
C THR A 179 -12.11 -12.87 -12.50
N ARG A 180 -12.35 -12.13 -13.57
CA ARG A 180 -12.20 -10.66 -13.57
C ARG A 180 -13.16 -10.03 -12.57
N ASP A 181 -14.37 -10.50 -12.47
CA ASP A 181 -15.38 -9.97 -11.55
C ASP A 181 -14.96 -10.15 -10.07
N GLU A 182 -14.31 -11.28 -9.75
CA GLU A 182 -13.75 -11.48 -8.40
C GLU A 182 -12.62 -10.51 -8.09
N VAL A 183 -11.77 -10.16 -9.09
CA VAL A 183 -10.73 -9.15 -8.93
C VAL A 183 -11.34 -7.77 -8.69
N ASP A 184 -12.34 -7.39 -9.46
CA ASP A 184 -12.99 -6.09 -9.35
C ASP A 184 -13.72 -5.97 -8.00
N HIS A 185 -14.44 -6.99 -7.55
CA HIS A 185 -15.06 -7.03 -6.21
C HIS A 185 -14.03 -6.93 -5.06
N TRP A 186 -12.86 -7.54 -5.23
CA TRP A 186 -11.80 -7.43 -4.24
C TRP A 186 -11.29 -6.00 -4.10
N THR A 187 -11.16 -5.29 -5.21
CA THR A 187 -10.73 -3.88 -5.20
C THR A 187 -11.77 -3.00 -4.50
N ASP A 188 -13.04 -3.15 -4.86
CA ASP A 188 -14.14 -2.35 -4.32
C ASP A 188 -14.31 -2.53 -2.80
N SER A 189 -14.13 -3.74 -2.28
CA SER A 189 -14.25 -4.04 -0.84
C SER A 189 -13.19 -3.40 0.06
N LYS A 190 -12.16 -2.81 -0.52
CA LYS A 190 -11.07 -2.13 0.19
C LYS A 190 -11.17 -0.60 0.11
N GLU A 191 -12.06 -0.08 -0.75
CA GLU A 191 -12.28 1.35 -0.91
C GLU A 191 -13.45 1.87 -0.03
N GLU A 192 -14.24 0.96 0.57
CA GLU A 192 -15.28 1.25 1.56
C GLU A 192 -14.70 1.34 2.98
#